data_4f5c5a73193518d2e576ac1f5ffc29d1
#
_entry.id   4f5c5a73193518d2e576ac1f5ffc29d1
#
_cell.length_a   1.000
_cell.length_b   1.000
_cell.length_c   1.000
_cell.angle_alpha   90.00
_cell.angle_beta   90.00
_cell.angle_gamma   90.00
#
_symmetry.space_group_name_H-M   'P 1'
#
loop_
_entity.id
_entity.type
_entity.pdbx_description
1 polymer ?
#
loop_
_entity_poly.entity_id
_entity_poly.type
_entity_poly.pdbx_seq_one_letter_code
_entity_poly.pdbx_strand_id
1 'polypeptide(L)'
;MSVGCYHPSISTALSAATEPDLEPLSLSLHHPSIHVNATEFANLMDSERRALYHNRSAIEMSFDMVARIENETDLAGMRSAGKKAAAVLNMIGPHVQPGVTTDHLNQLCHDYIVNELHCVPAPLNYGGGGGQEPFPKSICTSVNHVVCHGIPSPSKKLKNGDVLNIDITVIDNGYHGDSSKMFFAGEPSVLAKRLSKVTQDCLYRGIDVVRPGARLGDIGHAIQSYAEAQRFTVVREFCGHGIGKDFHDEPQILHYGRPGTGQMLEEGMSFTIEPMINAGKRQIKILPDQWTAVTKDHKLSAQWEHTLMVTADGTEIFTLREEEQL
;
A
#
# COMPACT_ATOMS: atom_id res chain seq x y z
N MET A 1 -7.61 10.86 -2.56
CA MET A 1 -7.44 10.18 -1.33
C MET A 1 -6.89 8.82 -1.45
N SER A 2 -6.71 8.03 -2.20
CA SER A 2 -6.02 6.80 -1.94
C SER A 2 -4.56 6.98 -2.16
N VAL A 3 -3.94 7.38 -1.14
CA VAL A 3 -2.53 7.13 -0.99
C VAL A 3 -2.49 5.91 -0.08
N GLY A 4 -2.56 4.73 -0.64
CA GLY A 4 -2.64 3.47 0.09
C GLY A 4 -3.95 3.33 0.89
N CYS A 5 -4.66 2.26 0.78
CA CYS A 5 -5.82 1.77 1.56
C CYS A 5 -6.98 2.72 1.92
N TYR A 6 -6.90 4.01 1.71
CA TYR A 6 -8.04 4.89 1.86
C TYR A 6 -8.73 5.11 0.51
N HIS A 7 -9.32 4.04 -0.04
CA HIS A 7 -10.41 4.19 -0.98
C HIS A 7 -11.67 4.44 -0.14
N PRO A 8 -12.45 5.48 -0.42
CA PRO A 8 -13.84 5.43 -0.05
C PRO A 8 -14.45 4.35 -0.94
N SER A 9 -14.46 3.09 -0.44
CA SER A 9 -15.41 2.13 -0.94
C SER A 9 -16.71 2.87 -1.07
N ILE A 10 -17.35 2.76 -2.21
CA ILE A 10 -18.78 3.00 -2.35
C ILE A 10 -19.45 2.07 -1.33
N SER A 11 -19.54 2.55 -0.09
CA SER A 11 -20.44 2.04 0.90
C SER A 11 -21.83 2.45 0.39
N THR A 12 -22.37 1.65 -0.52
CA THR A 12 -23.80 1.50 -0.59
C THR A 12 -24.22 1.07 0.79
N ALA A 13 -24.83 2.01 1.50
CA ALA A 13 -25.53 1.75 2.73
C ALA A 13 -26.53 0.63 2.46
N LEU A 14 -26.17 -0.60 2.74
CA LEU A 14 -27.12 -1.65 3.06
C LEU A 14 -27.67 -1.29 4.44
N SER A 15 -28.77 -0.55 4.43
CA SER A 15 -29.61 -0.39 5.59
C SER A 15 -29.95 -1.81 6.09
N ALA A 16 -29.73 -2.02 7.37
CA ALA A 16 -30.17 -3.22 8.07
C ALA A 16 -31.67 -3.39 7.85
N ALA A 17 -32.04 -4.26 6.92
CA ALA A 17 -33.37 -4.84 6.86
C ALA A 17 -33.37 -5.97 7.90
N THR A 18 -34.09 -5.74 8.97
CA THR A 18 -34.47 -6.76 9.95
C THR A 18 -35.15 -7.91 9.23
N GLU A 19 -34.65 -9.12 9.45
CA GLU A 19 -35.30 -10.35 9.00
C GLU A 19 -36.76 -10.39 9.51
N PRO A 20 -37.73 -10.69 8.65
CA PRO A 20 -39.05 -11.02 9.13
C PRO A 20 -39.08 -12.49 9.60
N ASP A 21 -39.63 -12.70 10.80
CA ASP A 21 -39.93 -13.99 11.40
C ASP A 21 -40.68 -14.89 10.39
N LEU A 22 -40.11 -16.01 10.04
CA LEU A 22 -40.76 -17.06 9.27
C LEU A 22 -41.50 -17.98 10.19
N GLU A 23 -42.83 -17.77 10.33
CA GLU A 23 -43.73 -18.79 10.84
C GLU A 23 -43.92 -19.92 9.81
N PRO A 24 -44.03 -21.18 10.24
CA PRO A 24 -44.18 -22.31 9.34
C PRO A 24 -45.60 -22.36 8.76
N LEU A 25 -45.73 -22.02 7.48
CA LEU A 25 -46.99 -22.21 6.73
C LEU A 25 -47.18 -23.71 6.41
N SER A 26 -48.18 -24.29 6.97
CA SER A 26 -48.70 -25.62 6.59
C SER A 26 -49.33 -25.53 5.20
N LEU A 27 -48.69 -26.14 4.21
CA LEU A 27 -49.21 -26.25 2.83
C LEU A 27 -50.16 -27.45 2.71
N SER A 28 -51.44 -27.13 2.59
CA SER A 28 -52.48 -28.07 2.10
C SER A 28 -52.33 -28.17 0.58
N LEU A 29 -52.08 -29.39 0.11
CA LEU A 29 -51.99 -29.71 -1.32
C LEU A 29 -53.33 -29.61 -2.02
N HIS A 30 -53.51 -28.57 -2.85
CA HIS A 30 -54.46 -28.58 -3.95
C HIS A 30 -53.73 -28.18 -5.23
N HIS A 31 -53.56 -29.13 -6.15
CA HIS A 31 -52.97 -28.95 -7.48
C HIS A 31 -53.87 -28.11 -8.39
N PRO A 32 -53.31 -27.12 -9.09
CA PRO A 32 -53.58 -26.96 -10.51
C PRO A 32 -52.30 -27.19 -11.30
N SER A 33 -52.41 -27.98 -12.36
CA SER A 33 -51.36 -28.26 -13.32
C SER A 33 -50.92 -26.98 -14.02
N ILE A 34 -49.76 -26.46 -13.67
CA ILE A 34 -49.15 -25.36 -14.41
C ILE A 34 -48.45 -25.98 -15.60
N HIS A 35 -49.03 -25.86 -16.78
CA HIS A 35 -48.36 -26.13 -18.05
C HIS A 35 -47.43 -24.95 -18.36
N VAL A 36 -46.18 -25.03 -17.97
CA VAL A 36 -45.12 -24.15 -18.47
C VAL A 36 -44.81 -24.63 -19.90
N ASN A 37 -45.01 -23.78 -20.89
CA ASN A 37 -44.69 -24.13 -22.27
C ASN A 37 -43.15 -24.18 -22.46
N ALA A 38 -42.72 -24.97 -23.47
CA ALA A 38 -41.30 -25.15 -23.74
C ALA A 38 -40.53 -23.85 -24.02
N THR A 39 -41.22 -22.81 -24.48
CA THR A 39 -40.66 -21.48 -24.78
C THR A 39 -40.41 -20.68 -23.49
N GLU A 40 -41.30 -20.77 -22.49
CA GLU A 40 -41.12 -20.12 -21.19
C GLU A 40 -39.99 -20.79 -20.40
N PHE A 41 -39.91 -22.13 -20.47
CA PHE A 41 -38.80 -22.86 -19.85
C PHE A 41 -37.44 -22.54 -20.50
N ALA A 42 -37.39 -22.42 -21.84
CA ALA A 42 -36.20 -22.00 -22.56
C ALA A 42 -35.76 -20.56 -22.21
N ASN A 43 -36.70 -19.64 -22.05
CA ASN A 43 -36.41 -18.27 -21.66
C ASN A 43 -35.94 -18.15 -20.21
N LEU A 44 -36.45 -18.98 -19.29
CA LEU A 44 -36.00 -19.06 -17.90
C LEU A 44 -34.56 -19.58 -17.83
N MET A 45 -34.26 -20.65 -18.57
CA MET A 45 -32.91 -21.22 -18.65
C MET A 45 -31.91 -20.28 -19.32
N ASP A 46 -32.36 -19.46 -20.28
CA ASP A 46 -31.49 -18.47 -20.93
C ASP A 46 -31.22 -17.25 -20.00
N SER A 47 -32.18 -16.87 -19.13
CA SER A 47 -31.95 -15.86 -18.11
C SER A 47 -31.01 -16.32 -17.02
N GLU A 48 -31.09 -17.58 -16.56
CA GLU A 48 -30.15 -18.16 -15.60
C GLU A 48 -28.76 -18.35 -16.23
N ARG A 49 -28.67 -18.76 -17.49
CA ARG A 49 -27.39 -18.81 -18.22
C ARG A 49 -26.77 -17.43 -18.39
N ARG A 50 -27.55 -16.40 -18.69
CA ARG A 50 -27.07 -15.01 -18.79
C ARG A 50 -26.59 -14.48 -17.42
N ALA A 51 -27.30 -14.81 -16.33
CA ALA A 51 -26.88 -14.45 -14.97
C ALA A 51 -25.59 -15.17 -14.57
N LEU A 52 -25.42 -16.45 -14.94
CA LEU A 52 -24.19 -17.20 -14.73
C LEU A 52 -23.04 -16.71 -15.61
N TYR A 53 -23.33 -16.26 -16.85
CA TYR A 53 -22.32 -15.68 -17.74
C TYR A 53 -21.86 -14.30 -17.27
N HIS A 54 -22.79 -13.47 -16.79
CA HIS A 54 -22.46 -12.17 -16.20
C HIS A 54 -21.69 -12.32 -14.87
N ASN A 55 -22.03 -13.32 -14.07
CA ASN A 55 -21.30 -13.61 -12.82
C ASN A 55 -19.90 -14.20 -13.11
N ARG A 56 -19.75 -15.00 -14.17
CA ARG A 56 -18.42 -15.50 -14.61
C ARG A 56 -17.56 -14.36 -15.16
N SER A 57 -18.12 -13.48 -16.00
CA SER A 57 -17.38 -12.34 -16.53
C SER A 57 -16.99 -11.32 -15.43
N ALA A 58 -17.83 -11.12 -14.42
CA ALA A 58 -17.52 -10.27 -13.28
C ALA A 58 -16.42 -10.87 -12.38
N ILE A 59 -16.39 -12.21 -12.23
CA ILE A 59 -15.32 -12.91 -11.50
C ILE A 59 -14.03 -12.93 -12.33
N GLU A 60 -14.09 -13.19 -13.63
CA GLU A 60 -12.93 -13.13 -14.53
C GLU A 60 -12.42 -11.67 -14.67
N MET A 61 -13.30 -10.66 -14.77
CA MET A 61 -12.89 -9.24 -14.76
C MET A 61 -12.30 -8.78 -13.43
N SER A 62 -12.61 -9.41 -12.29
CA SER A 62 -11.95 -9.09 -11.01
C SER A 62 -10.55 -9.70 -10.89
N PHE A 63 -10.21 -10.72 -11.70
CA PHE A 63 -8.86 -11.28 -11.79
C PHE A 63 -7.92 -10.47 -12.71
N ASP A 64 -8.48 -9.68 -13.63
CA ASP A 64 -7.71 -8.85 -14.57
C ASP A 64 -7.30 -7.48 -14.02
N MET A 65 -7.66 -7.14 -12.77
CA MET A 65 -7.44 -5.83 -12.16
C MET A 65 -6.30 -5.80 -11.13
N VAL A 66 -5.36 -6.70 -11.22
CA VAL A 66 -4.20 -6.75 -10.30
C VAL A 66 -2.96 -6.28 -11.03
N ALA A 67 -2.19 -5.37 -10.43
CA ALA A 67 -0.92 -4.93 -10.99
C ALA A 67 -0.03 -6.13 -11.28
N ARG A 68 0.35 -6.28 -12.55
CA ARG A 68 1.11 -7.44 -13.03
C ARG A 68 2.14 -7.03 -14.07
N ILE A 69 3.29 -7.65 -14.00
CA ILE A 69 4.33 -7.57 -15.01
C ILE A 69 4.04 -8.66 -16.05
N GLU A 70 3.70 -8.23 -17.25
CA GLU A 70 3.19 -9.12 -18.30
C GLU A 70 4.28 -9.59 -19.28
N ASN A 71 5.38 -8.83 -19.38
CA ASN A 71 6.43 -9.06 -20.36
C ASN A 71 7.77 -8.47 -19.94
N GLU A 72 8.83 -8.78 -20.71
CA GLU A 72 10.18 -8.30 -20.47
C GLU A 72 10.34 -6.77 -20.51
N THR A 73 9.49 -6.08 -21.27
CA THR A 73 9.51 -4.60 -21.32
C THR A 73 8.99 -4.03 -20.02
N ASP A 74 7.90 -4.55 -19.48
CA ASP A 74 7.36 -4.15 -18.18
C ASP A 74 8.37 -4.46 -17.06
N LEU A 75 8.98 -5.64 -17.09
CA LEU A 75 10.00 -6.04 -16.13
C LEU A 75 11.22 -5.09 -16.15
N ALA A 76 11.73 -4.78 -17.35
CA ALA A 76 12.83 -3.84 -17.50
C ALA A 76 12.47 -2.42 -17.02
N GLY A 77 11.22 -1.97 -17.29
CA GLY A 77 10.70 -0.69 -16.82
C GLY A 77 10.63 -0.61 -15.30
N MET A 78 10.06 -1.63 -14.66
CA MET A 78 9.97 -1.69 -13.19
C MET A 78 11.34 -1.77 -12.51
N ARG A 79 12.27 -2.54 -13.05
CA ARG A 79 13.67 -2.58 -12.57
C ARG A 79 14.36 -1.22 -12.68
N SER A 80 14.13 -0.50 -13.80
CA SER A 80 14.68 0.85 -14.00
C SER A 80 14.11 1.85 -13.00
N ALA A 81 12.79 1.91 -12.87
CA ALA A 81 12.10 2.81 -11.94
C ALA A 81 12.48 2.53 -10.48
N GLY A 82 12.47 1.25 -10.07
CA GLY A 82 12.86 0.85 -8.71
C GLY A 82 14.30 1.19 -8.36
N LYS A 83 15.25 0.93 -9.27
CA LYS A 83 16.65 1.32 -9.10
C LYS A 83 16.83 2.83 -8.96
N LYS A 84 16.06 3.63 -9.68
CA LYS A 84 16.11 5.09 -9.60
C LYS A 84 15.51 5.60 -8.30
N ALA A 85 14.41 5.02 -7.79
CA ALA A 85 13.87 5.34 -6.47
C ALA A 85 14.90 5.05 -5.36
N ALA A 86 15.55 3.88 -5.39
CA ALA A 86 16.64 3.55 -4.46
C ALA A 86 17.81 4.54 -4.54
N ALA A 87 18.17 5.00 -5.74
CA ALA A 87 19.24 5.98 -5.94
C ALA A 87 18.92 7.33 -5.27
N VAL A 88 17.65 7.79 -5.30
CA VAL A 88 17.23 9.02 -4.60
C VAL A 88 17.41 8.86 -3.10
N LEU A 89 17.01 7.72 -2.53
CA LEU A 89 17.18 7.45 -1.08
C LEU A 89 18.65 7.36 -0.67
N ASN A 90 19.52 6.83 -1.51
CA ASN A 90 20.96 6.81 -1.28
C ASN A 90 21.55 8.23 -1.34
N MET A 91 21.18 9.01 -2.35
CA MET A 91 21.65 10.38 -2.56
C MET A 91 21.28 11.29 -1.39
N ILE A 92 20.05 11.21 -0.87
CA ILE A 92 19.56 12.13 0.15
C ILE A 92 20.13 11.86 1.56
N GLY A 93 20.57 10.64 1.82
CA GLY A 93 21.03 10.22 3.15
C GLY A 93 22.02 11.17 3.83
N PRO A 94 23.16 11.54 3.19
CA PRO A 94 24.14 12.46 3.75
C PRO A 94 23.61 13.85 4.10
N HIS A 95 22.47 14.26 3.49
CA HIS A 95 21.85 15.58 3.70
C HIS A 95 20.89 15.62 4.89
N VAL A 96 20.52 14.46 5.47
CA VAL A 96 19.64 14.39 6.64
C VAL A 96 20.42 14.74 7.90
N GLN A 97 20.48 16.02 8.23
CA GLN A 97 21.27 16.52 9.35
C GLN A 97 20.45 17.51 10.21
N PRO A 98 20.81 17.67 11.51
CA PRO A 98 20.21 18.70 12.35
C PRO A 98 20.35 20.09 11.74
N GLY A 99 19.26 20.86 11.76
CA GLY A 99 19.20 22.22 11.21
C GLY A 99 18.68 22.31 9.77
N VAL A 100 18.71 21.21 9.02
CA VAL A 100 18.15 21.14 7.66
C VAL A 100 16.63 21.17 7.72
N THR A 101 15.97 21.86 6.79
CA THR A 101 14.51 21.85 6.67
C THR A 101 14.06 20.67 5.81
N THR A 102 12.87 20.14 6.07
CA THR A 102 12.30 19.09 5.23
C THR A 102 12.01 19.58 3.82
N ASP A 103 11.73 20.86 3.63
CA ASP A 103 11.59 21.47 2.30
C ASP A 103 12.89 21.50 1.52
N HIS A 104 14.03 21.73 2.18
CA HIS A 104 15.34 21.64 1.52
C HIS A 104 15.64 20.21 1.04
N LEU A 105 15.30 19.20 1.85
CA LEU A 105 15.42 17.79 1.43
C LEU A 105 14.52 17.49 0.23
N ASN A 106 13.29 18.01 0.24
CA ASN A 106 12.40 17.90 -0.92
C ASN A 106 13.01 18.52 -2.19
N GLN A 107 13.62 19.73 -2.06
CA GLN A 107 14.23 20.38 -3.22
C GLN A 107 15.38 19.55 -3.79
N LEU A 108 16.27 19.04 -2.93
CA LEU A 108 17.38 18.17 -3.36
C LEU A 108 16.88 16.91 -4.07
N CYS A 109 15.86 16.24 -3.53
CA CYS A 109 15.25 15.07 -4.17
C CYS A 109 14.58 15.44 -5.49
N HIS A 110 13.82 16.55 -5.54
CA HIS A 110 13.17 17.03 -6.76
C HIS A 110 14.20 17.26 -7.88
N ASP A 111 15.26 18.03 -7.57
CA ASP A 111 16.29 18.37 -8.54
C ASP A 111 17.01 17.12 -9.04
N TYR A 112 17.30 16.16 -8.16
CA TYR A 112 17.94 14.91 -8.55
C TYR A 112 17.02 14.04 -9.42
N ILE A 113 15.74 13.90 -9.05
CA ILE A 113 14.76 13.13 -9.82
C ILE A 113 14.60 13.73 -11.23
N VAL A 114 14.42 15.05 -11.32
CA VAL A 114 14.09 15.71 -12.59
C VAL A 114 15.33 15.93 -13.47
N ASN A 115 16.41 16.47 -12.90
CA ASN A 115 17.54 16.93 -13.69
C ASN A 115 18.60 15.84 -13.92
N GLU A 116 18.82 14.92 -12.95
CA GLU A 116 19.86 13.88 -13.05
C GLU A 116 19.28 12.54 -13.53
N LEU A 117 18.12 12.12 -12.95
CA LEU A 117 17.51 10.85 -13.33
C LEU A 117 16.54 10.96 -14.51
N HIS A 118 16.17 12.17 -14.92
CA HIS A 118 15.21 12.47 -15.99
C HIS A 118 13.87 11.74 -15.77
N CYS A 119 13.41 11.71 -14.50
CA CYS A 119 12.16 11.11 -14.07
C CYS A 119 11.16 12.17 -13.61
N VAL A 120 9.92 11.73 -13.39
CA VAL A 120 8.87 12.57 -12.78
C VAL A 120 8.66 12.13 -11.34
N PRO A 121 8.65 13.05 -10.35
CA PRO A 121 8.27 12.70 -8.97
C PRO A 121 6.76 12.46 -8.91
N ALA A 122 6.35 11.22 -8.67
CA ALA A 122 4.95 10.81 -8.71
C ALA A 122 4.07 11.49 -7.63
N PRO A 123 4.56 11.80 -6.40
CA PRO A 123 3.73 12.45 -5.40
C PRO A 123 3.33 13.89 -5.77
N LEU A 124 4.13 14.60 -6.57
CA LEU A 124 3.86 15.99 -6.90
C LEU A 124 2.57 16.15 -7.71
N ASN A 125 1.61 16.86 -7.16
CA ASN A 125 0.25 17.05 -7.69
C ASN A 125 -0.59 15.76 -7.73
N TYR A 126 -0.19 14.72 -6.98
CA TYR A 126 -0.97 13.50 -6.86
C TYR A 126 -2.27 13.74 -6.08
N GLY A 127 -3.32 13.03 -6.47
CA GLY A 127 -4.63 13.16 -5.85
C GLY A 127 -5.33 14.46 -6.20
N GLY A 128 -6.08 15.00 -5.26
CA GLY A 128 -6.94 16.15 -5.48
C GLY A 128 -8.34 15.77 -5.94
N GLY A 129 -9.27 16.73 -5.87
CA GLY A 129 -10.68 16.52 -6.16
C GLY A 129 -11.53 16.31 -4.92
N GLY A 130 -12.85 16.48 -5.05
CA GLY A 130 -13.78 16.34 -3.92
C GLY A 130 -13.51 17.30 -2.74
N GLY A 131 -12.78 18.42 -2.98
CA GLY A 131 -12.41 19.38 -1.94
C GLY A 131 -11.07 19.11 -1.26
N GLN A 132 -10.31 18.11 -1.74
CA GLN A 132 -8.93 17.90 -1.32
C GLN A 132 -7.97 18.57 -2.30
N GLU A 133 -6.97 19.29 -1.77
CA GLU A 133 -5.87 19.81 -2.57
C GLU A 133 -4.91 18.70 -2.98
N PRO A 134 -4.31 18.72 -4.18
CA PRO A 134 -3.28 17.79 -4.58
C PRO A 134 -2.07 17.83 -3.63
N PHE A 135 -1.34 16.71 -3.52
CA PHE A 135 -0.12 16.67 -2.71
C PHE A 135 0.92 17.67 -3.29
N PRO A 136 1.43 18.64 -2.49
CA PRO A 136 2.12 19.81 -3.04
C PRO A 136 3.63 19.62 -3.22
N LYS A 137 4.20 18.44 -2.96
CA LYS A 137 5.63 18.18 -2.89
C LYS A 137 6.04 16.92 -3.64
N SER A 138 7.33 16.81 -3.95
CA SER A 138 7.88 15.71 -4.75
C SER A 138 8.17 14.45 -3.96
N ILE A 139 8.27 14.56 -2.62
CA ILE A 139 8.52 13.46 -1.69
C ILE A 139 7.68 13.64 -0.44
N CYS A 140 7.49 12.57 0.33
CA CYS A 140 6.97 12.69 1.70
C CYS A 140 8.12 12.73 2.71
N THR A 141 7.93 13.50 3.80
CA THR A 141 8.89 13.62 4.91
C THR A 141 8.17 13.47 6.25
N SER A 142 8.25 12.29 6.85
CA SER A 142 7.49 11.94 8.05
C SER A 142 8.40 11.91 9.28
N VAL A 143 8.33 12.96 10.11
CA VAL A 143 9.25 13.19 11.25
C VAL A 143 8.63 12.73 12.57
N ASN A 144 9.33 11.88 13.29
CA ASN A 144 9.00 11.41 14.65
C ASN A 144 7.64 10.71 14.77
N HIS A 145 6.60 11.44 15.14
CA HIS A 145 5.25 10.93 15.33
C HIS A 145 4.37 11.05 14.08
N VAL A 146 4.92 11.58 12.98
CA VAL A 146 4.28 11.52 11.67
C VAL A 146 4.45 10.08 11.15
N VAL A 147 3.33 9.46 10.79
CA VAL A 147 3.27 8.06 10.34
C VAL A 147 3.68 7.97 8.87
N CYS A 148 2.99 8.73 8.02
CA CYS A 148 3.23 8.81 6.58
C CYS A 148 2.67 10.13 6.02
N HIS A 149 2.95 10.39 4.73
CA HIS A 149 2.48 11.54 3.95
C HIS A 149 2.78 12.90 4.59
N GLY A 150 3.86 13.00 5.36
CA GLY A 150 4.30 14.27 5.93
C GLY A 150 4.71 15.24 4.82
N ILE A 151 4.06 16.43 4.76
CA ILE A 151 4.35 17.44 3.74
C ILE A 151 5.65 18.16 4.09
N PRO A 152 6.67 18.14 3.20
CA PRO A 152 7.87 18.96 3.34
C PRO A 152 7.58 20.45 3.57
N SER A 153 8.25 21.07 4.56
CA SER A 153 7.99 22.44 4.99
C SER A 153 9.27 23.22 5.28
N PRO A 154 9.36 24.50 4.87
CA PRO A 154 10.48 25.38 5.21
C PRO A 154 10.53 25.73 6.72
N SER A 155 9.42 25.57 7.44
CA SER A 155 9.36 25.79 8.88
C SER A 155 9.77 24.56 9.71
N LYS A 156 9.78 23.36 9.11
CA LYS A 156 10.15 22.12 9.79
C LYS A 156 11.65 21.90 9.68
N LYS A 157 12.42 22.35 10.67
CA LYS A 157 13.85 22.07 10.82
C LYS A 157 14.07 20.79 11.63
N LEU A 158 14.89 19.91 11.13
CA LEU A 158 15.32 18.71 11.85
C LEU A 158 16.18 19.09 13.07
N LYS A 159 15.96 18.36 14.16
CA LYS A 159 16.73 18.51 15.42
C LYS A 159 17.60 17.31 15.63
N ASN A 160 18.65 17.47 16.41
CA ASN A 160 19.46 16.32 16.83
C ASN A 160 18.57 15.29 17.55
N GLY A 161 18.60 14.05 17.07
CA GLY A 161 17.80 12.93 17.57
C GLY A 161 16.47 12.72 16.87
N ASP A 162 16.05 13.59 15.93
CA ASP A 162 14.87 13.37 15.12
C ASP A 162 15.07 12.11 14.24
N VAL A 163 13.97 11.36 14.11
CA VAL A 163 13.87 10.26 13.15
C VAL A 163 12.97 10.71 11.99
N LEU A 164 13.32 10.35 10.78
CA LEU A 164 12.66 10.81 9.58
C LEU A 164 12.48 9.64 8.62
N ASN A 165 11.24 9.37 8.20
CA ASN A 165 10.99 8.59 7.00
C ASN A 165 11.00 9.56 5.79
N ILE A 166 11.73 9.19 4.75
CA ILE A 166 11.65 9.81 3.42
C ILE A 166 11.08 8.76 2.49
N ASP A 167 10.04 9.14 1.78
CA ASP A 167 9.28 8.29 0.90
C ASP A 167 9.32 8.89 -0.51
N ILE A 168 9.74 8.06 -1.46
CA ILE A 168 10.11 8.44 -2.83
C ILE A 168 9.38 7.56 -3.82
N THR A 169 8.59 8.20 -4.70
CA THR A 169 8.08 7.53 -5.89
C THR A 169 8.53 8.28 -7.13
N VAL A 170 9.17 7.58 -8.06
CA VAL A 170 9.56 8.12 -9.36
C VAL A 170 8.77 7.47 -10.48
N ILE A 171 8.48 8.23 -11.53
CA ILE A 171 7.95 7.72 -12.79
C ILE A 171 9.07 7.73 -13.81
N ASP A 172 9.49 6.56 -14.26
CA ASP A 172 10.49 6.36 -15.30
C ASP A 172 9.86 5.68 -16.51
N ASN A 173 9.75 6.42 -17.63
CA ASN A 173 9.16 5.92 -18.88
C ASN A 173 7.76 5.27 -18.67
N GLY A 174 6.97 5.82 -17.76
CA GLY A 174 5.60 5.35 -17.46
C GLY A 174 5.51 4.23 -16.43
N TYR A 175 6.62 3.81 -15.81
CA TYR A 175 6.65 2.85 -14.71
C TYR A 175 6.97 3.53 -13.39
N HIS A 176 6.33 3.09 -12.31
CA HIS A 176 6.53 3.64 -10.96
C HIS A 176 7.52 2.79 -10.17
N GLY A 177 8.45 3.45 -9.50
CA GLY A 177 9.32 2.83 -8.50
C GLY A 177 9.11 3.55 -7.18
N ASP A 178 8.65 2.81 -6.17
CA ASP A 178 8.23 3.33 -4.87
C ASP A 178 9.03 2.71 -3.75
N SER A 179 9.58 3.54 -2.86
CA SER A 179 10.36 3.06 -1.73
C SER A 179 10.53 4.11 -0.66
N SER A 180 10.51 3.67 0.60
CA SER A 180 10.80 4.56 1.72
C SER A 180 11.84 3.98 2.69
N LYS A 181 12.52 4.88 3.40
CA LYS A 181 13.60 4.55 4.32
C LYS A 181 13.60 5.47 5.54
N MET A 182 14.01 4.91 6.69
CA MET A 182 14.24 5.69 7.90
C MET A 182 15.64 6.30 7.92
N PHE A 183 15.71 7.56 8.29
CA PHE A 183 16.94 8.33 8.51
C PHE A 183 16.97 8.90 9.91
N PHE A 184 18.17 9.26 10.38
CA PHE A 184 18.38 9.89 11.67
C PHE A 184 19.12 11.22 11.52
N ALA A 185 18.53 12.29 12.05
CA ALA A 185 19.22 13.57 12.13
C ALA A 185 20.07 13.63 13.41
N GLY A 186 21.37 13.43 13.28
CA GLY A 186 22.28 13.32 14.42
C GLY A 186 22.14 12.03 15.21
N GLU A 187 22.16 12.08 16.55
CA GLU A 187 22.16 10.89 17.41
C GLU A 187 20.76 10.54 17.91
N PRO A 188 20.12 9.49 17.37
CA PRO A 188 18.78 9.08 17.77
C PRO A 188 18.77 8.37 19.14
N SER A 189 17.61 8.38 19.81
CA SER A 189 17.42 7.63 21.03
C SER A 189 17.48 6.11 20.79
N VAL A 190 17.76 5.32 21.84
CA VAL A 190 17.75 3.85 21.79
C VAL A 190 16.40 3.33 21.29
N LEU A 191 15.29 3.96 21.73
CA LEU A 191 13.96 3.58 21.27
C LEU A 191 13.78 3.84 19.76
N ALA A 192 14.27 4.97 19.26
CA ALA A 192 14.19 5.33 17.85
C ALA A 192 14.98 4.34 16.96
N LYS A 193 16.22 4.02 17.35
CA LYS A 193 17.04 3.00 16.66
C LYS A 193 16.33 1.64 16.63
N ARG A 194 15.81 1.23 17.80
CA ARG A 194 15.11 -0.06 17.92
C ARG A 194 13.83 -0.09 17.07
N LEU A 195 13.02 0.99 17.10
CA LEU A 195 11.80 1.06 16.31
C LEU A 195 12.09 0.96 14.81
N SER A 196 13.05 1.76 14.30
CA SER A 196 13.46 1.70 12.90
C SER A 196 13.93 0.30 12.49
N LYS A 197 14.79 -0.34 13.30
CA LYS A 197 15.28 -1.69 13.01
C LYS A 197 14.17 -2.73 13.00
N VAL A 198 13.27 -2.70 13.99
CA VAL A 198 12.12 -3.63 14.04
C VAL A 198 11.18 -3.41 12.85
N THR A 199 10.99 -2.16 12.40
CA THR A 199 10.16 -1.87 11.23
C THR A 199 10.80 -2.42 9.95
N GLN A 200 12.12 -2.28 9.79
CA GLN A 200 12.86 -2.90 8.69
C GLN A 200 12.75 -4.43 8.74
N ASP A 201 12.90 -5.03 9.93
CA ASP A 201 12.74 -6.48 10.10
C ASP A 201 11.31 -6.94 9.77
N CYS A 202 10.29 -6.12 10.09
CA CYS A 202 8.90 -6.36 9.70
C CYS A 202 8.75 -6.41 8.18
N LEU A 203 9.35 -5.44 7.47
CA LEU A 203 9.35 -5.39 6.01
C LEU A 203 9.92 -6.69 5.43
N TYR A 204 11.13 -7.06 5.82
CA TYR A 204 11.79 -8.26 5.28
C TYR A 204 11.07 -9.56 5.65
N ARG A 205 10.46 -9.66 6.84
CA ARG A 205 9.61 -10.80 7.20
C ARG A 205 8.36 -10.89 6.34
N GLY A 206 7.80 -9.76 5.94
CA GLY A 206 6.72 -9.71 4.95
C GLY A 206 7.19 -10.17 3.57
N ILE A 207 8.37 -9.75 3.14
CA ILE A 207 8.98 -10.13 1.86
C ILE A 207 9.33 -11.63 1.84
N ASP A 208 9.88 -12.19 2.91
CA ASP A 208 10.32 -13.59 3.01
C ASP A 208 9.19 -14.61 2.77
N VAL A 209 7.94 -14.22 2.97
CA VAL A 209 6.79 -15.10 2.72
C VAL A 209 6.24 -14.99 1.30
N VAL A 210 6.74 -14.04 0.50
CA VAL A 210 6.26 -13.80 -0.86
C VAL A 210 6.78 -14.89 -1.80
N ARG A 211 5.85 -15.67 -2.33
CA ARG A 211 6.08 -16.69 -3.36
C ARG A 211 4.76 -17.11 -3.98
N PRO A 212 4.73 -17.74 -5.16
CA PRO A 212 3.50 -18.31 -5.71
C PRO A 212 2.82 -19.25 -4.71
N GLY A 213 1.50 -19.13 -4.59
CA GLY A 213 0.68 -19.94 -3.67
C GLY A 213 0.58 -19.42 -2.23
N ALA A 214 1.45 -18.54 -1.77
CA ALA A 214 1.24 -17.80 -0.52
C ALA A 214 0.03 -16.85 -0.67
N ARG A 215 -0.47 -16.31 0.45
CA ARG A 215 -1.63 -15.40 0.44
C ARG A 215 -1.30 -14.06 1.06
N LEU A 216 -2.04 -13.02 0.69
CA LEU A 216 -1.85 -11.66 1.22
C LEU A 216 -1.88 -11.62 2.76
N GLY A 217 -2.76 -12.43 3.38
CA GLY A 217 -2.84 -12.55 4.84
C GLY A 217 -1.57 -13.13 5.49
N ASP A 218 -0.76 -13.90 4.75
CA ASP A 218 0.52 -14.42 5.25
C ASP A 218 1.54 -13.31 5.45
N ILE A 219 1.59 -12.33 4.50
CA ILE A 219 2.42 -11.13 4.60
C ILE A 219 2.04 -10.33 5.84
N GLY A 220 0.75 -9.97 5.95
CA GLY A 220 0.25 -9.20 7.09
C GLY A 220 0.46 -9.89 8.43
N HIS A 221 0.29 -11.22 8.48
CA HIS A 221 0.53 -12.01 9.70
C HIS A 221 2.00 -12.01 10.10
N ALA A 222 2.92 -12.19 9.16
CA ALA A 222 4.36 -12.19 9.43
C ALA A 222 4.82 -10.86 10.02
N ILE A 223 4.37 -9.74 9.43
CA ILE A 223 4.65 -8.37 9.89
C ILE A 223 4.06 -8.14 11.30
N GLN A 224 2.76 -8.36 11.46
CA GLN A 224 2.04 -8.09 12.70
C GLN A 224 2.59 -8.91 13.86
N SER A 225 2.78 -10.21 13.67
CA SER A 225 3.24 -11.11 14.73
C SER A 225 4.61 -10.69 15.26
N TYR A 226 5.52 -10.27 14.38
CA TYR A 226 6.83 -9.82 14.79
C TYR A 226 6.78 -8.45 15.49
N ALA A 227 6.07 -7.47 14.93
CA ALA A 227 5.92 -6.15 15.54
C ALA A 227 5.34 -6.22 16.96
N GLU A 228 4.27 -7.01 17.15
CA GLU A 228 3.60 -7.19 18.44
C GLU A 228 4.49 -7.95 19.44
N ALA A 229 5.24 -8.97 19.01
CA ALA A 229 6.25 -9.65 19.83
C ALA A 229 7.34 -8.69 20.30
N GLN A 230 7.69 -7.67 19.52
CA GLN A 230 8.60 -6.61 19.88
C GLN A 230 7.92 -5.49 20.72
N ARG A 231 6.65 -5.64 21.08
CA ARG A 231 5.84 -4.66 21.84
C ARG A 231 5.60 -3.33 21.11
N PHE A 232 5.57 -3.37 19.79
CA PHE A 232 5.15 -2.28 18.92
C PHE A 232 3.79 -2.59 18.30
N THR A 233 3.18 -1.61 17.65
CA THR A 233 1.85 -1.80 17.04
C THR A 233 1.87 -1.46 15.56
N VAL A 234 1.08 -2.19 14.78
CA VAL A 234 0.95 -1.97 13.34
C VAL A 234 -0.20 -1.01 13.06
N VAL A 235 0.05 0.00 12.24
CA VAL A 235 -0.99 0.89 11.69
C VAL A 235 -1.88 0.08 10.75
N ARG A 236 -3.18 0.37 10.75
CA ARG A 236 -4.18 -0.40 9.98
C ARG A 236 -4.95 0.43 8.96
N GLU A 237 -4.75 1.74 9.00
CA GLU A 237 -5.45 2.70 8.16
C GLU A 237 -4.79 2.88 6.79
N PHE A 238 -3.59 2.35 6.62
CA PHE A 238 -2.80 2.33 5.39
C PHE A 238 -2.29 0.92 5.09
N CYS A 239 -1.95 0.68 3.83
CA CYS A 239 -1.44 -0.61 3.35
C CYS A 239 -0.49 -0.41 2.16
N GLY A 240 0.21 -1.44 1.76
CA GLY A 240 0.85 -1.52 0.46
C GLY A 240 -0.19 -1.73 -0.64
N HIS A 241 0.22 -1.58 -1.87
CA HIS A 241 -0.65 -1.56 -3.04
C HIS A 241 0.02 -2.20 -4.26
N GLY A 242 -0.79 -2.65 -5.21
CA GLY A 242 -0.31 -2.98 -6.55
C GLY A 242 0.35 -1.76 -7.18
N ILE A 243 1.42 -1.97 -7.95
CA ILE A 243 2.18 -0.90 -8.58
C ILE A 243 2.76 -1.37 -9.92
N GLY A 244 2.77 -0.45 -10.89
CA GLY A 244 3.26 -0.72 -12.23
C GLY A 244 3.26 0.53 -13.09
N LYS A 245 2.43 0.53 -14.12
CA LYS A 245 2.14 1.74 -14.91
C LYS A 245 1.21 2.69 -14.16
N ASP A 246 0.41 2.16 -13.24
CA ASP A 246 -0.37 2.94 -12.30
C ASP A 246 0.36 3.03 -10.96
N PHE A 247 0.26 4.19 -10.30
CA PHE A 247 0.92 4.42 -9.01
C PHE A 247 0.31 3.54 -7.92
N HIS A 248 -1.03 3.53 -7.82
CA HIS A 248 -1.77 2.72 -6.87
C HIS A 248 -2.78 1.87 -7.61
N ASP A 249 -2.67 0.56 -7.45
CA ASP A 249 -3.53 -0.44 -8.07
C ASP A 249 -3.84 -1.56 -7.05
N GLU A 250 -4.73 -2.47 -7.42
CA GLU A 250 -4.95 -3.70 -6.65
C GLU A 250 -3.74 -4.67 -6.81
N PRO A 251 -3.45 -5.51 -5.82
CA PRO A 251 -4.20 -5.69 -4.59
C PRO A 251 -3.74 -4.77 -3.45
N GLN A 252 -4.58 -4.63 -2.43
CA GLN A 252 -4.18 -4.02 -1.17
C GLN A 252 -3.36 -4.99 -0.32
N ILE A 253 -2.17 -4.57 0.10
CA ILE A 253 -1.26 -5.38 0.91
C ILE A 253 -1.34 -4.94 2.37
N LEU A 254 -2.25 -5.55 3.13
CA LEU A 254 -2.40 -5.24 4.55
C LEU A 254 -1.19 -5.72 5.35
N HIS A 255 -0.67 -4.87 6.25
CA HIS A 255 0.45 -5.20 7.14
C HIS A 255 0.03 -5.92 8.42
N TYR A 256 -1.20 -6.43 8.46
CA TYR A 256 -1.79 -7.24 9.52
C TYR A 256 -2.75 -8.26 8.89
N GLY A 257 -3.01 -9.35 9.59
CA GLY A 257 -3.93 -10.35 9.04
C GLY A 257 -3.84 -11.71 9.70
N ARG A 258 -4.50 -12.67 9.06
CA ARG A 258 -4.49 -14.08 9.44
C ARG A 258 -3.79 -14.90 8.36
N PRO A 259 -2.95 -15.88 8.73
CA PRO A 259 -2.29 -16.73 7.74
C PRO A 259 -3.32 -17.52 6.93
N GLY A 260 -3.01 -17.77 5.68
CA GLY A 260 -3.83 -18.53 4.75
C GLY A 260 -5.10 -17.82 4.28
N THR A 261 -5.23 -16.48 4.48
CA THR A 261 -6.39 -15.68 4.04
C THR A 261 -6.01 -14.66 2.97
N GLY A 262 -7.03 -14.13 2.29
CA GLY A 262 -6.86 -13.16 1.22
C GLY A 262 -6.51 -13.80 -0.11
N GLN A 263 -6.25 -12.95 -1.11
CA GLN A 263 -5.89 -13.36 -2.46
C GLN A 263 -4.60 -14.18 -2.46
N MET A 264 -4.53 -15.19 -3.30
CA MET A 264 -3.33 -15.97 -3.52
C MET A 264 -2.35 -15.19 -4.39
N LEU A 265 -1.08 -15.24 -4.04
CA LEU A 265 0.00 -14.66 -4.82
C LEU A 265 0.31 -15.51 -6.02
N GLU A 266 0.46 -14.87 -7.16
CA GLU A 266 0.78 -15.49 -8.44
C GLU A 266 2.02 -14.82 -9.05
N GLU A 267 2.76 -15.56 -9.84
CA GLU A 267 3.90 -15.04 -10.59
C GLU A 267 3.50 -13.82 -11.44
N GLY A 268 4.36 -12.81 -11.46
CA GLY A 268 4.17 -11.55 -12.17
C GLY A 268 3.43 -10.47 -11.36
N MET A 269 2.76 -10.80 -10.25
CA MET A 269 2.16 -9.77 -9.40
C MET A 269 3.23 -8.81 -8.88
N SER A 270 2.96 -7.50 -8.98
CA SER A 270 3.85 -6.43 -8.54
C SER A 270 3.15 -5.52 -7.53
N PHE A 271 3.79 -5.27 -6.39
CA PHE A 271 3.19 -4.49 -5.30
C PHE A 271 4.25 -3.94 -4.34
N THR A 272 3.83 -3.01 -3.47
CA THR A 272 4.64 -2.52 -2.34
C THR A 272 4.37 -3.31 -1.06
N ILE A 273 5.39 -3.41 -0.21
CA ILE A 273 5.25 -3.76 1.21
C ILE A 273 5.88 -2.62 1.99
N GLU A 274 5.08 -1.97 2.85
CA GLU A 274 5.43 -0.69 3.47
C GLU A 274 4.94 -0.57 4.94
N PRO A 275 5.30 -1.49 5.83
CA PRO A 275 4.76 -1.51 7.17
C PRO A 275 5.05 -0.23 7.96
N MET A 276 4.00 0.40 8.48
CA MET A 276 4.07 1.51 9.42
C MET A 276 3.90 0.98 10.84
N ILE A 277 4.93 1.16 11.65
CA ILE A 277 5.02 0.60 13.01
C ILE A 277 5.13 1.74 14.04
N ASN A 278 4.24 1.72 15.05
CA ASN A 278 4.21 2.74 16.10
C ASN A 278 4.83 2.22 17.40
N ALA A 279 5.60 3.09 18.07
CA ALA A 279 6.12 2.82 19.41
C ALA A 279 5.05 2.85 20.51
N GLY A 280 3.87 3.35 20.19
CA GLY A 280 2.72 3.45 21.07
C GLY A 280 1.50 2.71 20.57
N LYS A 281 0.35 3.37 20.66
CA LYS A 281 -0.93 2.84 20.17
C LYS A 281 -0.98 2.94 18.64
N ARG A 282 -1.72 2.01 18.00
CA ARG A 282 -1.86 1.95 16.55
C ARG A 282 -2.67 3.09 15.92
N GLN A 283 -3.54 3.75 16.72
CA GLN A 283 -4.48 4.75 16.22
C GLN A 283 -3.77 6.00 15.73
N ILE A 284 -4.23 6.47 14.58
CA ILE A 284 -3.74 7.66 13.91
C ILE A 284 -4.83 8.73 13.80
N LYS A 285 -4.46 9.91 13.38
CA LYS A 285 -5.36 10.97 12.88
C LYS A 285 -4.72 11.66 11.68
N ILE A 286 -5.55 12.07 10.74
CA ILE A 286 -5.13 12.94 9.63
C ILE A 286 -5.20 14.39 10.09
N LEU A 287 -4.18 15.19 9.73
CA LEU A 287 -4.14 16.61 10.03
C LEU A 287 -5.07 17.42 9.08
N PRO A 288 -5.34 18.70 9.39
CA PRO A 288 -6.18 19.55 8.55
C PRO A 288 -5.67 19.78 7.12
N ASP A 289 -4.39 19.52 6.84
CA ASP A 289 -3.81 19.50 5.50
C ASP A 289 -4.32 18.36 4.62
N GLN A 290 -5.12 17.45 5.21
CA GLN A 290 -5.78 16.28 4.58
C GLN A 290 -4.81 15.19 4.09
N TRP A 291 -3.50 15.33 4.34
CA TRP A 291 -2.45 14.40 3.93
C TRP A 291 -1.72 13.80 5.11
N THR A 292 -1.18 14.63 5.98
CA THR A 292 -0.28 14.21 7.05
C THR A 292 -0.98 13.34 8.07
N ALA A 293 -0.57 12.07 8.16
CA ALA A 293 -1.02 11.13 9.19
C ALA A 293 -0.09 11.17 10.40
N VAL A 294 -0.66 11.29 11.60
CA VAL A 294 0.12 11.32 12.85
C VAL A 294 -0.42 10.32 13.87
N THR A 295 0.45 9.79 14.75
CA THR A 295 0.00 8.95 15.87
C THR A 295 -0.83 9.78 16.84
N LYS A 296 -1.98 9.22 17.32
CA LYS A 296 -2.85 9.94 18.28
C LYS A 296 -2.19 10.20 19.64
N ASP A 297 -1.24 9.38 20.03
CA ASP A 297 -0.53 9.48 21.30
C ASP A 297 0.82 10.22 21.19
N HIS A 298 1.12 10.76 20.02
CA HIS A 298 2.36 11.50 19.70
C HIS A 298 3.66 10.71 19.95
N LYS A 299 3.60 9.38 20.01
CA LYS A 299 4.78 8.52 20.07
C LYS A 299 5.37 8.29 18.68
N LEU A 300 6.63 7.86 18.64
CA LEU A 300 7.36 7.65 17.39
C LEU A 300 6.64 6.63 16.50
N SER A 301 6.70 6.87 15.20
CA SER A 301 6.37 5.95 14.13
C SER A 301 7.57 5.76 13.21
N ALA A 302 7.63 4.61 12.54
CA ALA A 302 8.62 4.30 11.52
C ALA A 302 7.96 3.55 10.37
N GLN A 303 8.49 3.75 9.15
CA GLN A 303 8.08 3.05 7.94
C GLN A 303 9.33 2.66 7.14
N TRP A 304 9.32 1.49 6.56
CA TRP A 304 10.26 1.03 5.55
C TRP A 304 9.47 0.39 4.42
N GLU A 305 9.97 0.51 3.20
CA GLU A 305 9.23 0.07 2.05
C GLU A 305 10.12 -0.43 0.92
N HIS A 306 9.58 -1.41 0.19
CA HIS A 306 10.08 -1.86 -1.09
C HIS A 306 8.95 -2.13 -2.08
N THR A 307 9.23 -1.83 -3.36
CA THR A 307 8.51 -2.37 -4.52
C THR A 307 9.12 -3.70 -4.91
N LEU A 308 8.30 -4.69 -5.15
CA LEU A 308 8.72 -6.05 -5.48
C LEU A 308 7.76 -6.75 -6.46
N MET A 309 8.21 -7.86 -7.01
CA MET A 309 7.43 -8.74 -7.87
C MET A 309 7.49 -10.17 -7.34
N VAL A 310 6.41 -10.92 -7.51
CA VAL A 310 6.38 -12.38 -7.29
C VAL A 310 7.03 -13.07 -8.49
N THR A 311 8.11 -13.82 -8.25
CA THR A 311 8.77 -14.65 -9.27
C THR A 311 8.27 -16.10 -9.24
N ALA A 312 8.74 -16.93 -10.14
CA ALA A 312 8.34 -18.35 -10.22
C ALA A 312 8.61 -19.13 -8.92
N ASP A 313 9.63 -18.74 -8.14
CA ASP A 313 10.11 -19.46 -6.95
C ASP A 313 10.29 -18.58 -5.69
N GLY A 314 9.96 -17.29 -5.78
CA GLY A 314 10.11 -16.36 -4.67
C GLY A 314 9.71 -14.93 -5.01
N THR A 315 10.62 -13.97 -4.81
CA THR A 315 10.39 -12.56 -5.08
C THR A 315 11.63 -11.85 -5.61
N GLU A 316 11.44 -10.81 -6.42
CA GLU A 316 12.47 -9.86 -6.83
C GLU A 316 12.14 -8.47 -6.27
N ILE A 317 13.09 -7.86 -5.54
CA ILE A 317 12.95 -6.50 -5.01
C ILE A 317 13.56 -5.53 -6.02
N PHE A 318 12.74 -4.62 -6.58
CA PHE A 318 13.19 -3.63 -7.55
C PHE A 318 13.91 -2.43 -6.94
N THR A 319 13.61 -2.13 -5.69
CA THR A 319 14.10 -0.94 -4.98
C THR A 319 15.20 -1.26 -3.96
N LEU A 320 15.92 -2.37 -4.13
CA LEU A 320 16.98 -2.79 -3.21
C LEU A 320 18.11 -1.75 -3.20
N ARG A 321 18.47 -1.28 -2.01
CA ARG A 321 19.51 -0.27 -1.79
C ARG A 321 20.88 -0.90 -1.62
N GLU A 322 21.95 -0.12 -1.85
CA GLU A 322 23.33 -0.65 -1.80
C GLU A 322 23.69 -1.27 -0.44
N GLU A 323 23.26 -0.65 0.66
CA GLU A 323 23.52 -1.15 2.02
C GLU A 323 22.71 -2.40 2.41
N GLU A 324 21.77 -2.82 1.58
CA GLU A 324 20.90 -4.00 1.76
C GLU A 324 21.32 -5.16 0.86
N GLN A 325 22.25 -4.93 -0.06
CA GLN A 325 22.85 -5.98 -0.89
C GLN A 325 23.81 -6.78 -0.01
N LEU A 326 23.44 -8.01 0.30
CA LEU A 326 24.23 -8.97 1.07
C LEU A 326 25.22 -9.71 0.18
#